data_c4834117ba702c7018da913818f3beae
#
_entry.id   c4834117ba702c7018da913818f3beae
#
_cell.length_a   1.000
_cell.length_b   1.000
_cell.length_c   1.000
_cell.angle_alpha   90.00
_cell.angle_beta   90.00
_cell.angle_gamma   90.00
#
_symmetry.space_group_name_H-M   'P 1'
#
loop_
_entity.id
_entity.type
_entity.pdbx_description
1 polymer ?
#
loop_
_entity_poly.entity_id
_entity_poly.type
_entity_poly.pdbx_seq_one_letter_code
_entity_poly.pdbx_strand_id
1 'polypeptide(L)'
;MYSIENYKDNIRFNKQYGEIRKFLQIIADNGYNEHFHWGRFDWMMAHSYLDVEMLSKNVLFRNENGEFVGAVMYDTSFNDRWYILHSISDENLLGQMIEYVTKTDVGIAAIKANLNDTILCKLLENAGFEKQYLESVLQIDLSRNLSFQLPQGFYLNAPASEIDNWQWRLVIYHGFDHEGIPQEPSGEVAKAEKHLEISEYIKTFAIKDGEYAAHCGVWYNGGNTAYIEPVVTVPEHRGKGLGKAVVYEAINRAKEQGAKRAIVLSDQEFYIHLGMTKSSEVSTWVKSSK
;
A
#
# COMPACT_ATOMS: atom_id res chain seq x y z
N MET A 1 -5.55 -9.52 28.70
CA MET A 1 -5.58 -10.65 27.72
C MET A 1 -6.11 -10.10 26.40
N TYR A 2 -5.58 -10.53 25.25
CA TYR A 2 -6.07 -10.07 23.95
C TYR A 2 -7.05 -11.08 23.37
N SER A 3 -8.15 -10.62 22.77
CA SER A 3 -9.06 -11.45 22.00
C SER A 3 -8.74 -11.35 20.51
N ILE A 4 -8.93 -12.45 19.79
CA ILE A 4 -8.65 -12.58 18.36
C ILE A 4 -9.97 -12.74 17.62
N GLU A 5 -10.15 -11.95 16.56
CA GLU A 5 -11.33 -11.98 15.70
C GLU A 5 -10.90 -12.10 14.24
N ASN A 6 -11.30 -13.18 13.56
CA ASN A 6 -11.02 -13.35 12.14
C ASN A 6 -11.88 -12.43 11.29
N TYR A 7 -11.33 -12.04 10.13
CA TYR A 7 -12.11 -11.38 9.08
C TYR A 7 -13.23 -12.32 8.61
N LYS A 8 -14.46 -11.80 8.53
CA LYS A 8 -15.67 -12.60 8.30
C LYS A 8 -16.12 -12.58 6.85
N ASP A 9 -16.71 -13.71 6.46
CA ASP A 9 -17.55 -13.87 5.28
C ASP A 9 -16.86 -13.72 3.93
N ASN A 10 -15.53 -13.64 3.86
CA ASN A 10 -14.75 -13.46 2.62
C ASN A 10 -15.31 -12.32 1.72
N ILE A 11 -15.98 -11.33 2.34
CA ILE A 11 -16.58 -10.17 1.67
C ILE A 11 -15.60 -9.00 1.72
N ARG A 12 -15.23 -8.44 0.57
CA ARG A 12 -14.24 -7.37 0.44
C ARG A 12 -14.52 -6.17 1.36
N PHE A 13 -15.73 -5.64 1.34
CA PHE A 13 -16.10 -4.39 2.02
C PHE A 13 -17.19 -4.62 3.06
N ASN A 14 -16.89 -5.43 4.07
CA ASN A 14 -17.76 -5.64 5.22
C ASN A 14 -17.48 -4.63 6.36
N LYS A 15 -18.12 -4.81 7.51
CA LYS A 15 -17.90 -3.94 8.68
C LYS A 15 -16.45 -3.97 9.15
N GLN A 16 -15.80 -5.14 9.15
CA GLN A 16 -14.41 -5.28 9.61
C GLN A 16 -13.42 -4.60 8.66
N TYR A 17 -13.69 -4.56 7.35
CA TYR A 17 -12.93 -3.74 6.43
C TYR A 17 -12.88 -2.27 6.91
N GLY A 18 -14.03 -1.69 7.26
CA GLY A 18 -14.09 -0.31 7.76
C GLY A 18 -13.32 -0.12 9.07
N GLU A 19 -13.37 -1.11 9.97
CA GLU A 19 -12.61 -1.08 11.23
C GLU A 19 -11.11 -1.17 10.99
N ILE A 20 -10.64 -2.08 10.13
CA ILE A 20 -9.23 -2.21 9.74
C ILE A 20 -8.75 -0.94 9.06
N ARG A 21 -9.48 -0.44 8.07
CA ARG A 21 -9.13 0.79 7.35
C ARG A 21 -8.92 1.96 8.32
N LYS A 22 -9.85 2.16 9.25
CA LYS A 22 -9.75 3.20 10.27
C LYS A 22 -8.54 3.00 11.19
N PHE A 23 -8.29 1.77 11.61
CA PHE A 23 -7.12 1.43 12.42
C PHE A 23 -5.82 1.76 11.66
N LEU A 24 -5.70 1.34 10.42
CA LEU A 24 -4.54 1.62 9.58
C LEU A 24 -4.33 3.13 9.37
N GLN A 25 -5.41 3.90 9.25
CA GLN A 25 -5.33 5.37 9.17
C GLN A 25 -4.77 5.98 10.46
N ILE A 26 -5.15 5.45 11.63
CA ILE A 26 -4.65 5.93 12.94
C ILE A 26 -3.15 5.66 13.09
N ILE A 27 -2.68 4.49 12.63
CA ILE A 27 -1.28 4.08 12.78
C ILE A 27 -0.39 4.48 11.60
N ALA A 28 -0.93 5.13 10.58
CA ALA A 28 -0.20 5.47 9.34
C ALA A 28 1.03 6.37 9.56
N ASP A 29 0.99 7.22 10.59
CA ASP A 29 2.10 8.10 10.94
C ASP A 29 3.08 7.48 11.97
N ASN A 30 2.86 6.22 12.40
CA ASN A 30 3.79 5.49 13.23
C ASN A 30 4.91 4.92 12.37
N GLY A 31 6.14 5.38 12.53
CA GLY A 31 7.29 5.06 11.68
C GLY A 31 7.62 3.56 11.54
N TYR A 32 7.06 2.69 12.37
CA TYR A 32 7.24 1.23 12.29
C TYR A 32 6.09 0.50 11.56
N ASN A 33 4.98 1.18 11.20
CA ASN A 33 3.86 0.59 10.44
C ASN A 33 3.82 1.07 8.97
N GLU A 34 4.74 1.90 8.53
CA GLU A 34 4.74 2.52 7.19
C GLU A 34 4.78 1.50 6.03
N HIS A 35 5.18 0.25 6.31
CA HIS A 35 5.29 -0.80 5.32
C HIS A 35 3.94 -1.44 4.91
N PHE A 36 2.83 -1.10 5.57
CA PHE A 36 1.48 -1.49 5.18
C PHE A 36 0.50 -0.34 5.41
N HIS A 37 0.48 0.59 4.47
CA HIS A 37 -0.37 1.77 4.55
C HIS A 37 -1.85 1.42 4.27
N TRP A 38 -2.80 2.20 4.83
CA TRP A 38 -4.23 2.01 4.58
C TRP A 38 -4.59 2.11 3.07
N GLY A 39 -3.88 2.94 2.30
CA GLY A 39 -4.05 3.02 0.84
C GLY A 39 -3.66 1.72 0.13
N ARG A 40 -2.60 1.02 0.61
CA ARG A 40 -2.26 -0.33 0.14
C ARG A 40 -3.41 -1.30 0.41
N PHE A 41 -4.02 -1.22 1.59
CA PHE A 41 -5.16 -2.07 1.95
C PHE A 41 -6.36 -1.81 1.04
N ASP A 42 -6.73 -0.54 0.81
CA ASP A 42 -7.83 -0.17 -0.10
C ASP A 42 -7.54 -0.65 -1.54
N TRP A 43 -6.31 -0.45 -2.03
CA TRP A 43 -5.87 -0.92 -3.34
C TRP A 43 -5.98 -2.44 -3.46
N MET A 44 -5.46 -3.18 -2.48
CA MET A 44 -5.54 -4.64 -2.42
C MET A 44 -7.00 -5.12 -2.45
N MET A 45 -7.86 -4.52 -1.63
CA MET A 45 -9.28 -4.91 -1.54
C MET A 45 -10.06 -4.66 -2.83
N ALA A 46 -9.65 -3.68 -3.64
CA ALA A 46 -10.26 -3.40 -4.94
C ALA A 46 -9.64 -4.20 -6.10
N HIS A 47 -8.48 -4.82 -5.88
CA HIS A 47 -7.72 -5.46 -6.96
C HIS A 47 -8.39 -6.73 -7.50
N SER A 48 -8.31 -6.96 -8.84
CA SER A 48 -8.89 -8.14 -9.49
C SER A 48 -8.24 -9.46 -9.07
N TYR A 49 -6.97 -9.43 -8.69
CA TYR A 49 -6.21 -10.61 -8.24
C TYR A 49 -6.41 -10.95 -6.75
N LEU A 50 -7.25 -10.22 -6.02
CA LEU A 50 -7.53 -10.53 -4.63
C LEU A 50 -8.09 -11.95 -4.50
N ASP A 51 -7.40 -12.80 -3.76
CA ASP A 51 -7.93 -14.08 -3.32
C ASP A 51 -8.84 -13.88 -2.10
N VAL A 52 -10.15 -13.82 -2.34
CA VAL A 52 -11.14 -13.54 -1.29
C VAL A 52 -11.21 -14.64 -0.22
N GLU A 53 -10.86 -15.89 -0.56
CA GLU A 53 -10.84 -17.00 0.39
C GLU A 53 -9.76 -16.80 1.47
N MET A 54 -8.70 -16.07 1.14
CA MET A 54 -7.63 -15.75 2.07
C MET A 54 -7.97 -14.63 3.03
N LEU A 55 -9.04 -13.87 2.79
CA LEU A 55 -9.45 -12.76 3.69
C LEU A 55 -9.70 -13.25 5.12
N SER A 56 -10.28 -14.44 5.27
CA SER A 56 -10.56 -15.04 6.59
C SER A 56 -9.32 -15.34 7.43
N LYS A 57 -8.14 -15.33 6.82
CA LYS A 57 -6.86 -15.45 7.54
C LYS A 57 -6.41 -14.13 8.18
N ASN A 58 -6.96 -12.99 7.78
CA ASN A 58 -6.72 -11.73 8.45
C ASN A 58 -7.39 -11.73 9.82
N VAL A 59 -6.68 -11.24 10.83
CA VAL A 59 -7.22 -11.21 12.20
C VAL A 59 -6.99 -9.87 12.89
N LEU A 60 -7.96 -9.52 13.71
CA LEU A 60 -7.97 -8.33 14.54
C LEU A 60 -7.69 -8.73 15.99
N PHE A 61 -6.83 -7.98 16.67
CA PHE A 61 -6.54 -8.14 18.08
C PHE A 61 -7.17 -6.99 18.87
N ARG A 62 -7.94 -7.35 19.91
CA ARG A 62 -8.57 -6.38 20.78
C ARG A 62 -8.07 -6.54 22.21
N ASN A 63 -7.89 -5.41 22.90
CA ASN A 63 -7.56 -5.40 24.31
C ASN A 63 -8.77 -5.74 25.20
N GLU A 64 -8.59 -5.72 26.51
CA GLU A 64 -9.64 -6.04 27.50
C GLU A 64 -10.84 -5.07 27.45
N ASN A 65 -10.62 -3.85 26.95
CA ASN A 65 -11.68 -2.86 26.75
C ASN A 65 -12.42 -3.05 25.42
N GLY A 66 -12.04 -4.03 24.61
CA GLY A 66 -12.58 -4.26 23.26
C GLY A 66 -12.03 -3.33 22.20
N GLU A 67 -10.99 -2.51 22.52
CA GLU A 67 -10.36 -1.62 21.57
C GLU A 67 -9.48 -2.39 20.59
N PHE A 68 -9.52 -2.03 19.31
CA PHE A 68 -8.69 -2.60 18.26
C PHE A 68 -7.26 -2.08 18.38
N VAL A 69 -6.31 -2.94 18.71
CA VAL A 69 -4.92 -2.59 19.02
C VAL A 69 -3.90 -3.22 18.08
N GLY A 70 -4.31 -4.16 17.24
CA GLY A 70 -3.41 -4.77 16.28
C GLY A 70 -4.08 -5.68 15.28
N ALA A 71 -3.43 -5.90 14.14
CA ALA A 71 -3.86 -6.78 13.08
C ALA A 71 -2.71 -7.66 12.57
N VAL A 72 -3.02 -8.90 12.25
CA VAL A 72 -2.18 -9.72 11.39
C VAL A 72 -2.86 -9.80 10.04
N MET A 73 -2.20 -9.23 9.04
CA MET A 73 -2.73 -9.09 7.68
C MET A 73 -1.95 -9.95 6.72
N TYR A 74 -2.66 -10.72 5.90
CA TYR A 74 -2.10 -11.47 4.79
C TYR A 74 -2.25 -10.65 3.50
N ASP A 75 -1.17 -10.50 2.73
CA ASP A 75 -1.24 -9.80 1.45
C ASP A 75 -1.85 -10.72 0.39
N THR A 76 -3.16 -10.68 0.30
CA THR A 76 -3.94 -11.55 -0.58
C THR A 76 -3.75 -11.27 -2.07
N SER A 77 -3.11 -10.15 -2.43
CA SER A 77 -2.75 -9.84 -3.82
C SER A 77 -1.45 -10.52 -4.25
N PHE A 78 -0.54 -10.79 -3.32
CA PHE A 78 0.77 -11.40 -3.59
C PHE A 78 0.97 -12.76 -2.92
N ASN A 79 0.10 -13.15 -1.98
CA ASN A 79 0.00 -14.48 -1.35
C ASN A 79 1.31 -15.04 -0.77
N ASP A 80 2.23 -14.19 -0.33
CA ASP A 80 3.56 -14.67 0.05
C ASP A 80 4.03 -14.26 1.44
N ARG A 81 3.29 -13.37 2.13
CA ARG A 81 3.75 -12.86 3.42
C ARG A 81 2.68 -12.24 4.29
N TRP A 82 2.99 -12.20 5.59
CA TRP A 82 2.20 -11.60 6.62
C TRP A 82 2.73 -10.23 7.02
N TYR A 83 1.84 -9.37 7.49
CA TYR A 83 2.14 -8.08 8.11
C TYR A 83 1.62 -8.08 9.53
N ILE A 84 2.47 -7.75 10.50
CA ILE A 84 2.10 -7.52 11.90
C ILE A 84 2.03 -6.01 12.11
N LEU A 85 0.84 -5.51 12.41
CA LEU A 85 0.53 -4.08 12.52
C LEU A 85 -0.09 -3.80 13.88
N HIS A 86 0.41 -2.81 14.61
CA HIS A 86 -0.04 -2.55 15.97
C HIS A 86 0.02 -1.06 16.34
N SER A 87 -0.86 -0.65 17.25
CA SER A 87 -0.87 0.71 17.82
C SER A 87 -0.07 0.81 19.12
N ILE A 88 0.24 -0.31 19.75
CA ILE A 88 0.98 -0.42 21.01
C ILE A 88 2.08 -1.47 20.91
N SER A 89 3.28 -1.15 21.40
CA SER A 89 4.42 -2.08 21.42
C SER A 89 4.41 -2.90 22.71
N ASP A 90 3.49 -3.87 22.78
CA ASP A 90 3.35 -4.80 23.89
C ASP A 90 3.88 -6.19 23.52
N GLU A 91 4.86 -6.71 24.25
CA GLU A 91 5.53 -7.99 23.92
C GLU A 91 4.55 -9.18 23.91
N ASN A 92 3.53 -9.17 24.78
CA ASN A 92 2.53 -10.24 24.83
C ASN A 92 1.60 -10.20 23.60
N LEU A 93 1.19 -8.99 23.16
CA LEU A 93 0.43 -8.81 21.92
C LEU A 93 1.22 -9.31 20.72
N LEU A 94 2.44 -8.81 20.56
CA LEU A 94 3.31 -9.15 19.44
C LEU A 94 3.66 -10.65 19.43
N GLY A 95 3.90 -11.25 20.61
CA GLY A 95 4.10 -12.69 20.76
C GLY A 95 2.91 -13.51 20.26
N GLN A 96 1.68 -13.12 20.61
CA GLN A 96 0.46 -13.78 20.12
C GLN A 96 0.26 -13.62 18.61
N MET A 97 0.64 -12.48 18.04
CA MET A 97 0.59 -12.25 16.59
C MET A 97 1.59 -13.15 15.83
N ILE A 98 2.83 -13.26 16.32
CA ILE A 98 3.84 -14.17 15.76
C ILE A 98 3.38 -15.62 15.87
N GLU A 99 2.81 -16.01 17.02
CA GLU A 99 2.28 -17.36 17.24
C GLU A 99 1.14 -17.67 16.25
N TYR A 100 0.24 -16.70 16.02
CA TYR A 100 -0.84 -16.85 15.04
C TYR A 100 -0.29 -17.16 13.64
N VAL A 101 0.67 -16.38 13.13
CA VAL A 101 1.30 -16.64 11.84
C VAL A 101 1.91 -18.03 11.80
N THR A 102 2.70 -18.38 12.83
CA THR A 102 3.40 -19.67 12.88
C THR A 102 2.45 -20.88 12.90
N LYS A 103 1.25 -20.73 13.46
CA LYS A 103 0.23 -21.79 13.50
C LYS A 103 -0.64 -21.85 12.25
N THR A 104 -0.78 -20.73 11.54
CA THR A 104 -1.69 -20.59 10.39
C THR A 104 -1.04 -21.05 9.09
N ASP A 105 0.26 -20.82 8.93
CA ASP A 105 0.99 -21.21 7.74
C ASP A 105 1.47 -22.67 7.80
N VAL A 106 1.29 -23.35 6.68
CA VAL A 106 1.77 -24.70 6.43
C VAL A 106 2.96 -24.59 5.47
N GLY A 107 4.18 -24.66 6.00
CA GLY A 107 5.38 -24.56 5.18
C GLY A 107 6.36 -23.50 5.66
N ILE A 108 6.52 -22.40 4.93
CA ILE A 108 7.42 -21.29 5.28
C ILE A 108 6.58 -20.11 5.74
N ALA A 109 6.70 -19.75 7.02
CA ALA A 109 6.11 -18.50 7.51
C ALA A 109 7.01 -17.31 7.17
N ALA A 110 6.46 -16.34 6.46
CA ALA A 110 7.17 -15.10 6.09
C ALA A 110 6.44 -13.88 6.65
N ILE A 111 7.14 -13.06 7.43
CA ILE A 111 6.60 -11.84 8.06
C ILE A 111 7.39 -10.64 7.57
N LYS A 112 6.70 -9.61 7.06
CA LYS A 112 7.29 -8.29 6.84
C LYS A 112 7.23 -7.46 8.11
N ALA A 113 8.38 -6.94 8.53
CA ALA A 113 8.49 -6.04 9.67
C ALA A 113 9.45 -4.89 9.37
N ASN A 114 9.06 -3.69 9.80
CA ASN A 114 9.90 -2.51 9.74
C ASN A 114 11.01 -2.62 10.80
N LEU A 115 12.25 -2.36 10.43
CA LEU A 115 13.40 -2.48 11.34
C LEU A 115 13.40 -1.42 12.47
N ASN A 116 12.59 -0.37 12.35
CA ASN A 116 12.36 0.58 13.44
C ASN A 116 11.51 -0.02 14.57
N ASP A 117 10.78 -1.11 14.30
CA ASP A 117 10.08 -1.88 15.34
C ASP A 117 11.05 -2.88 16.01
N THR A 118 11.89 -2.34 16.88
CA THR A 118 12.93 -3.11 17.53
C THR A 118 12.40 -4.22 18.45
N ILE A 119 11.20 -4.04 19.01
CA ILE A 119 10.57 -5.04 19.89
C ILE A 119 10.09 -6.21 19.04
N LEU A 120 9.35 -5.96 17.96
CA LEU A 120 8.91 -7.01 17.05
C LEU A 120 10.10 -7.75 16.44
N CYS A 121 11.12 -7.03 15.97
CA CYS A 121 12.32 -7.65 15.39
C CYS A 121 12.99 -8.61 16.39
N LYS A 122 13.18 -8.20 17.64
CA LYS A 122 13.75 -9.04 18.70
C LYS A 122 12.89 -10.28 19.00
N LEU A 123 11.57 -10.13 19.01
CA LEU A 123 10.66 -11.26 19.22
C LEU A 123 10.69 -12.25 18.05
N LEU A 124 10.81 -11.77 16.82
CA LEU A 124 10.99 -12.61 15.64
C LEU A 124 12.28 -13.42 15.70
N GLU A 125 13.42 -12.78 16.09
CA GLU A 125 14.70 -13.48 16.30
C GLU A 125 14.56 -14.57 17.37
N ASN A 126 13.96 -14.24 18.52
CA ASN A 126 13.75 -15.20 19.61
C ASN A 126 12.81 -16.35 19.21
N ALA A 127 11.86 -16.12 18.31
CA ALA A 127 10.97 -17.13 17.75
C ALA A 127 11.62 -17.98 16.66
N GLY A 128 12.88 -17.72 16.31
CA GLY A 128 13.67 -18.48 15.33
C GLY A 128 13.39 -18.08 13.88
N PHE A 129 12.90 -16.86 13.65
CA PHE A 129 12.86 -16.28 12.31
C PHE A 129 14.23 -15.71 11.93
N GLU A 130 14.57 -15.84 10.66
CA GLU A 130 15.78 -15.30 10.07
C GLU A 130 15.45 -14.14 9.13
N LYS A 131 16.18 -13.05 9.29
CA LYS A 131 16.05 -11.87 8.44
C LYS A 131 16.64 -12.16 7.06
N GLN A 132 15.84 -11.88 6.01
CA GLN A 132 16.25 -12.08 4.63
C GLN A 132 16.21 -10.76 3.84
N TYR A 133 15.29 -10.60 2.95
CA TYR A 133 15.24 -9.46 2.03
C TYR A 133 15.00 -8.14 2.77
N LEU A 134 15.67 -7.09 2.28
CA LEU A 134 15.46 -5.70 2.71
C LEU A 134 14.75 -4.94 1.59
N GLU A 135 13.81 -4.11 1.98
CA GLU A 135 13.15 -3.11 1.13
C GLU A 135 13.17 -1.77 1.85
N SER A 136 13.17 -0.68 1.10
CA SER A 136 13.22 0.66 1.69
C SER A 136 11.83 1.32 1.68
N VAL A 137 11.48 1.96 2.79
CA VAL A 137 10.49 3.03 2.77
C VAL A 137 11.22 4.31 2.40
N LEU A 138 10.92 4.86 1.24
CA LEU A 138 11.47 6.14 0.79
C LEU A 138 10.48 7.26 1.08
N GLN A 139 10.99 8.44 1.41
CA GLN A 139 10.19 9.61 1.70
C GLN A 139 10.71 10.88 1.01
N ILE A 140 9.81 11.83 0.80
CA ILE A 140 10.14 13.18 0.37
C ILE A 140 9.38 14.20 1.23
N ASP A 141 10.11 15.24 1.70
CA ASP A 141 9.54 16.36 2.42
C ASP A 141 8.82 17.30 1.44
N LEU A 142 7.55 17.55 1.67
CA LEU A 142 6.71 18.37 0.81
C LEU A 142 6.85 19.88 1.06
N SER A 143 7.69 20.33 2.00
CA SER A 143 8.10 21.75 2.10
C SER A 143 8.92 22.16 0.85
N ARG A 144 9.56 21.22 0.17
CA ARG A 144 10.37 21.42 -1.04
C ARG A 144 9.52 21.89 -2.22
N ASN A 145 10.17 22.61 -3.15
CA ASN A 145 9.58 22.90 -4.45
C ASN A 145 9.74 21.70 -5.39
N LEU A 146 8.62 21.09 -5.80
CA LEU A 146 8.57 19.94 -6.66
C LEU A 146 8.12 20.38 -8.06
N SER A 147 9.07 20.80 -8.87
CA SER A 147 8.81 21.27 -10.23
C SER A 147 9.15 20.22 -11.28
N PHE A 148 8.40 20.22 -12.37
CA PHE A 148 8.60 19.33 -13.50
C PHE A 148 8.28 20.08 -14.81
N GLN A 149 8.68 19.48 -15.93
CA GLN A 149 8.30 19.91 -17.26
C GLN A 149 7.66 18.74 -17.99
N LEU A 150 6.58 19.01 -18.70
CA LEU A 150 5.96 18.02 -19.56
C LEU A 150 6.58 18.08 -20.97
N PRO A 151 6.81 16.93 -21.61
CA PRO A 151 7.16 16.89 -23.01
C PRO A 151 6.05 17.52 -23.88
N GLN A 152 6.43 18.01 -25.04
CA GLN A 152 5.47 18.61 -25.99
C GLN A 152 4.34 17.61 -26.34
N GLY A 153 3.11 18.10 -26.33
CA GLY A 153 1.91 17.33 -26.66
C GLY A 153 1.31 16.55 -25.49
N PHE A 154 1.94 16.57 -24.29
CA PHE A 154 1.36 15.99 -23.10
C PHE A 154 0.75 17.06 -22.19
N TYR A 155 -0.31 16.68 -21.48
CA TYR A 155 -0.91 17.49 -20.42
C TYR A 155 -1.32 16.60 -19.25
N LEU A 156 -1.57 17.19 -18.08
CA LEU A 156 -2.08 16.47 -16.91
C LEU A 156 -3.60 16.68 -16.77
N ASN A 157 -4.29 15.67 -16.25
CA ASN A 157 -5.69 15.84 -15.89
C ASN A 157 -5.85 16.91 -14.81
N ALA A 158 -6.95 17.69 -14.87
CA ALA A 158 -7.31 18.59 -13.78
C ALA A 158 -7.75 17.79 -12.52
N PRO A 159 -7.56 18.31 -11.28
CA PRO A 159 -7.93 17.59 -10.05
C PRO A 159 -9.38 17.09 -10.01
N ALA A 160 -10.32 17.88 -10.53
CA ALA A 160 -11.75 17.57 -10.53
C ALA A 160 -12.25 17.01 -11.87
N SER A 161 -11.36 16.60 -12.79
CA SER A 161 -11.79 16.03 -14.07
C SER A 161 -12.37 14.64 -13.87
N GLU A 162 -13.37 14.32 -14.69
CA GLU A 162 -13.85 12.95 -14.82
C GLU A 162 -12.71 12.03 -15.30
N ILE A 163 -12.62 10.87 -14.72
CA ILE A 163 -11.61 9.86 -15.05
C ILE A 163 -12.24 8.86 -16.03
N ASP A 164 -11.61 8.70 -17.19
CA ASP A 164 -11.94 7.59 -18.08
C ASP A 164 -11.41 6.29 -17.46
N ASN A 165 -12.31 5.50 -16.88
CA ASN A 165 -11.98 4.26 -16.19
C ASN A 165 -11.37 3.21 -17.15
N TRP A 166 -11.71 3.25 -18.44
CA TRP A 166 -11.09 2.36 -19.40
C TRP A 166 -9.64 2.76 -19.70
N GLN A 167 -9.37 4.04 -19.94
CA GLN A 167 -8.02 4.56 -20.12
C GLN A 167 -7.16 4.35 -18.85
N TRP A 168 -7.76 4.52 -17.67
CA TRP A 168 -7.07 4.21 -16.41
C TRP A 168 -6.68 2.73 -16.32
N ARG A 169 -7.57 1.83 -16.68
CA ARG A 169 -7.26 0.39 -16.73
C ARG A 169 -6.15 0.09 -17.74
N LEU A 170 -6.21 0.66 -18.94
CA LEU A 170 -5.20 0.46 -19.98
C LEU A 170 -3.82 0.94 -19.51
N VAL A 171 -3.70 2.14 -18.93
CA VAL A 171 -2.41 2.66 -18.47
C VAL A 171 -1.83 1.84 -17.32
N ILE A 172 -2.65 1.32 -16.40
CA ILE A 172 -2.20 0.40 -15.35
C ILE A 172 -1.70 -0.91 -15.99
N TYR A 173 -2.51 -1.53 -16.83
CA TYR A 173 -2.23 -2.81 -17.45
C TYR A 173 -0.93 -2.79 -18.27
N HIS A 174 -0.82 -1.86 -19.21
CA HIS A 174 0.38 -1.73 -20.04
C HIS A 174 1.57 -1.16 -19.25
N GLY A 175 1.32 -0.29 -18.29
CA GLY A 175 2.37 0.26 -17.43
C GLY A 175 3.07 -0.77 -16.55
N PHE A 176 2.40 -1.88 -16.24
CA PHE A 176 2.97 -3.08 -15.60
C PHE A 176 3.44 -4.15 -16.61
N ASP A 177 3.69 -3.77 -17.86
CA ASP A 177 4.23 -4.62 -18.91
C ASP A 177 3.33 -5.82 -19.29
N HIS A 178 2.03 -5.72 -19.08
CA HIS A 178 1.09 -6.71 -19.59
C HIS A 178 0.79 -6.46 -21.06
N GLU A 179 0.73 -7.53 -21.85
CA GLU A 179 0.43 -7.48 -23.27
C GLU A 179 -1.07 -7.71 -23.56
N GLY A 180 -1.54 -7.19 -24.70
CA GLY A 180 -2.91 -7.37 -25.15
C GLY A 180 -3.88 -6.36 -24.55
N ILE A 181 -5.15 -6.76 -24.41
CA ILE A 181 -6.24 -5.90 -23.91
C ILE A 181 -6.72 -6.48 -22.58
N PRO A 182 -6.79 -5.68 -21.51
CA PRO A 182 -7.30 -6.14 -20.23
C PRO A 182 -8.79 -6.52 -20.35
N GLN A 183 -9.22 -7.49 -19.55
CA GLN A 183 -10.63 -7.82 -19.47
C GLN A 183 -11.42 -6.71 -18.76
N GLU A 184 -12.61 -6.43 -19.23
CA GLU A 184 -13.52 -5.56 -18.48
C GLU A 184 -13.92 -6.24 -17.16
N PRO A 185 -13.93 -5.49 -16.04
CA PRO A 185 -14.36 -6.05 -14.77
C PRO A 185 -15.85 -6.34 -14.80
N SER A 186 -16.21 -7.44 -14.17
CA SER A 186 -17.62 -7.84 -14.03
C SER A 186 -17.93 -8.25 -12.58
N GLY A 187 -19.19 -8.30 -12.25
CA GLY A 187 -19.67 -8.78 -10.95
C GLY A 187 -19.04 -8.04 -9.76
N GLU A 188 -18.50 -8.76 -8.83
CA GLU A 188 -17.91 -8.21 -7.59
C GLU A 188 -16.63 -7.41 -7.84
N VAL A 189 -15.86 -7.73 -8.88
CA VAL A 189 -14.65 -6.96 -9.24
C VAL A 189 -15.04 -5.57 -9.73
N ALA A 190 -16.06 -5.44 -10.57
CA ALA A 190 -16.55 -4.14 -11.03
C ALA A 190 -17.06 -3.26 -9.87
N LYS A 191 -17.71 -3.88 -8.88
CA LYS A 191 -18.13 -3.18 -7.66
C LYS A 191 -16.95 -2.74 -6.82
N ALA A 192 -15.92 -3.60 -6.71
CA ALA A 192 -14.72 -3.32 -5.93
C ALA A 192 -13.93 -2.15 -6.52
N GLU A 193 -13.80 -2.07 -7.84
CA GLU A 193 -13.11 -0.95 -8.50
C GLU A 193 -13.80 0.39 -8.29
N LYS A 194 -15.14 0.42 -8.22
CA LYS A 194 -15.87 1.64 -7.88
C LYS A 194 -15.52 2.18 -6.49
N HIS A 195 -15.06 1.30 -5.58
CA HIS A 195 -14.58 1.73 -4.27
C HIS A 195 -13.35 2.64 -4.36
N LEU A 196 -12.61 2.59 -5.46
CA LEU A 196 -11.48 3.49 -5.71
C LEU A 196 -11.91 4.89 -6.19
N GLU A 197 -13.21 5.16 -6.35
CA GLU A 197 -13.76 6.48 -6.69
C GLU A 197 -13.96 7.33 -5.42
N ILE A 198 -12.99 7.35 -4.53
CA ILE A 198 -13.01 8.10 -3.26
C ILE A 198 -12.06 9.30 -3.32
N SER A 199 -12.39 10.34 -2.56
CA SER A 199 -11.62 11.60 -2.54
C SER A 199 -10.22 11.45 -1.97
N GLU A 200 -10.00 10.48 -1.09
CA GLU A 200 -8.70 10.16 -0.49
C GLU A 200 -7.72 9.50 -1.45
N TYR A 201 -8.19 9.10 -2.65
CA TYR A 201 -7.33 8.56 -3.69
C TYR A 201 -7.14 9.57 -4.83
N ILE A 202 -6.06 10.34 -4.73
CA ILE A 202 -5.66 11.35 -5.73
C ILE A 202 -5.07 10.64 -6.95
N LYS A 203 -5.74 10.79 -8.10
CA LYS A 203 -5.32 10.18 -9.36
C LYS A 203 -4.76 11.25 -10.31
N THR A 204 -3.54 11.06 -10.77
CA THR A 204 -2.88 11.95 -11.72
C THR A 204 -2.47 11.18 -12.96
N PHE A 205 -2.82 11.71 -14.13
CA PHE A 205 -2.51 11.10 -15.42
C PHE A 205 -1.77 12.09 -16.31
N ALA A 206 -0.73 11.63 -17.02
CA ALA A 206 -0.19 12.31 -18.18
C ALA A 206 -0.91 11.79 -19.41
N ILE A 207 -1.46 12.70 -20.19
CA ILE A 207 -2.40 12.42 -21.28
C ILE A 207 -1.83 12.99 -22.58
N LYS A 208 -1.94 12.23 -23.67
CA LYS A 208 -1.61 12.64 -25.02
C LYS A 208 -2.67 12.12 -25.97
N ASP A 209 -3.23 13.00 -26.79
CA ASP A 209 -4.24 12.67 -27.81
C ASP A 209 -5.47 11.89 -27.26
N GLY A 210 -5.80 12.11 -25.96
CA GLY A 210 -6.88 11.43 -25.23
C GLY A 210 -6.47 10.13 -24.54
N GLU A 211 -5.27 9.60 -24.79
CA GLU A 211 -4.77 8.37 -24.20
C GLU A 211 -3.92 8.65 -22.94
N TYR A 212 -4.09 7.81 -21.92
CA TYR A 212 -3.33 7.91 -20.67
C TYR A 212 -1.96 7.24 -20.83
N ALA A 213 -0.89 8.01 -20.77
CA ALA A 213 0.48 7.56 -20.98
C ALA A 213 1.26 7.25 -19.69
N ALA A 214 0.89 7.88 -18.57
CA ALA A 214 1.45 7.62 -17.26
C ALA A 214 0.41 7.92 -16.18
N HIS A 215 0.53 7.25 -15.04
CA HIS A 215 -0.34 7.42 -13.88
C HIS A 215 0.47 7.40 -12.59
N CYS A 216 0.02 8.21 -11.64
CA CYS A 216 0.40 8.13 -10.23
C CYS A 216 -0.86 8.21 -9.37
N GLY A 217 -1.03 7.22 -8.49
CA GLY A 217 -1.99 7.25 -7.41
C GLY A 217 -1.34 7.71 -6.11
N VAL A 218 -2.01 8.59 -5.37
CA VAL A 218 -1.59 9.01 -4.03
C VAL A 218 -2.77 8.90 -3.08
N TRP A 219 -2.56 8.24 -1.96
CA TRP A 219 -3.53 8.04 -0.89
C TRP A 219 -3.29 9.04 0.22
N TYR A 220 -4.31 9.84 0.53
CA TYR A 220 -4.22 10.89 1.54
C TYR A 220 -5.58 11.15 2.21
N ASN A 221 -5.61 11.18 3.54
CA ASN A 221 -6.82 11.33 4.35
C ASN A 221 -6.80 12.54 5.29
N GLY A 222 -5.93 13.53 5.04
CA GLY A 222 -5.82 14.71 5.90
C GLY A 222 -4.76 14.61 7.02
N GLY A 223 -4.01 13.48 7.12
CA GLY A 223 -2.89 13.32 8.06
C GLY A 223 -1.60 14.04 7.62
N ASN A 224 -0.45 13.61 8.16
CA ASN A 224 0.84 14.14 7.74
C ASN A 224 1.41 13.46 6.51
N THR A 225 1.11 12.18 6.32
CA THR A 225 1.75 11.32 5.33
C THR A 225 0.82 11.01 4.15
N ALA A 226 1.27 11.29 2.94
CA ALA A 226 0.69 10.81 1.69
C ALA A 226 1.42 9.54 1.24
N TYR A 227 0.70 8.55 0.74
CA TYR A 227 1.26 7.28 0.29
C TYR A 227 1.13 7.13 -1.22
N ILE A 228 2.24 6.83 -1.89
CA ILE A 228 2.32 6.74 -3.36
C ILE A 228 2.12 5.28 -3.77
N GLU A 229 1.02 4.97 -4.46
CA GLU A 229 0.75 3.68 -5.10
C GLU A 229 -0.54 3.76 -5.96
N PRO A 230 -0.52 3.22 -7.20
CA PRO A 230 0.64 2.78 -7.98
C PRO A 230 1.30 3.92 -8.76
N VAL A 231 2.47 3.64 -9.36
CA VAL A 231 3.11 4.53 -10.34
C VAL A 231 3.45 3.73 -11.57
N VAL A 232 2.95 4.16 -12.72
CA VAL A 232 3.21 3.50 -14.00
C VAL A 232 3.46 4.49 -15.14
N THR A 233 4.21 4.05 -16.13
CA THR A 233 4.33 4.71 -17.44
C THR A 233 4.33 3.62 -18.51
N VAL A 234 3.47 3.75 -19.50
CA VAL A 234 3.40 2.77 -20.59
C VAL A 234 4.75 2.72 -21.36
N PRO A 235 5.17 1.56 -21.84
CA PRO A 235 6.52 1.34 -22.40
C PRO A 235 6.94 2.37 -23.43
N GLU A 236 6.08 2.74 -24.38
CA GLU A 236 6.34 3.67 -25.48
C GLU A 236 6.65 5.09 -25.00
N HIS A 237 6.28 5.42 -23.77
CA HIS A 237 6.43 6.76 -23.19
C HIS A 237 7.43 6.83 -22.05
N ARG A 238 8.12 5.72 -21.73
CA ARG A 238 9.21 5.70 -20.75
C ARG A 238 10.40 6.56 -21.19
N GLY A 239 11.19 7.02 -20.24
CA GLY A 239 12.37 7.86 -20.49
C GLY A 239 12.09 9.31 -20.89
N LYS A 240 10.82 9.73 -20.98
CA LYS A 240 10.41 11.08 -21.39
C LYS A 240 10.10 12.03 -20.20
N GLY A 241 10.31 11.59 -18.95
CA GLY A 241 10.05 12.41 -17.76
C GLY A 241 8.60 12.36 -17.25
N LEU A 242 7.70 11.59 -17.87
CA LEU A 242 6.29 11.53 -17.49
C LEU A 242 6.08 10.96 -16.08
N GLY A 243 6.82 9.93 -15.70
CA GLY A 243 6.77 9.36 -14.35
C GLY A 243 7.06 10.41 -13.27
N LYS A 244 8.09 11.24 -13.47
CA LYS A 244 8.39 12.38 -12.58
C LYS A 244 7.21 13.37 -12.54
N ALA A 245 6.64 13.70 -13.68
CA ALA A 245 5.58 14.69 -13.77
C ALA A 245 4.33 14.23 -13.01
N VAL A 246 3.87 12.98 -13.22
CA VAL A 246 2.67 12.47 -12.54
C VAL A 246 2.90 12.30 -11.03
N VAL A 247 4.10 11.87 -10.59
CA VAL A 247 4.41 11.74 -9.16
C VAL A 247 4.43 13.13 -8.49
N TYR A 248 5.16 14.09 -9.08
CA TYR A 248 5.27 15.42 -8.47
C TYR A 248 3.93 16.15 -8.45
N GLU A 249 3.13 16.05 -9.50
CA GLU A 249 1.77 16.60 -9.49
C GLU A 249 0.90 15.96 -8.43
N ALA A 250 0.88 14.62 -8.34
CA ALA A 250 0.05 13.91 -7.35
C ALA A 250 0.41 14.30 -5.91
N ILE A 251 1.70 14.35 -5.57
CA ILE A 251 2.13 14.76 -4.23
C ILE A 251 1.98 16.27 -3.97
N ASN A 252 2.04 17.13 -5.01
CA ASN A 252 1.70 18.54 -4.88
C ASN A 252 0.22 18.73 -4.53
N ARG A 253 -0.69 17.97 -5.16
CA ARG A 253 -2.12 17.96 -4.81
C ARG A 253 -2.36 17.50 -3.38
N ALA A 254 -1.62 16.49 -2.89
CA ALA A 254 -1.68 16.06 -1.50
C ALA A 254 -1.12 17.15 -0.54
N LYS A 255 -0.04 17.84 -0.93
CA LYS A 255 0.53 18.98 -0.20
C LYS A 255 -0.49 20.12 -0.06
N GLU A 256 -1.20 20.49 -1.14
CA GLU A 256 -2.26 21.49 -1.13
C GLU A 256 -3.39 21.14 -0.15
N GLN A 257 -3.66 19.85 0.03
CA GLN A 257 -4.62 19.34 1.02
C GLN A 257 -4.04 19.25 2.44
N GLY A 258 -2.73 19.48 2.64
CA GLY A 258 -2.10 19.56 3.96
C GLY A 258 -1.03 18.51 4.26
N ALA A 259 -0.75 17.58 3.36
CA ALA A 259 0.32 16.60 3.54
C ALA A 259 1.67 17.27 3.76
N LYS A 260 2.48 16.71 4.67
CA LYS A 260 3.81 17.21 5.02
C LYS A 260 4.93 16.41 4.37
N ARG A 261 4.68 15.13 4.15
CA ARG A 261 5.59 14.21 3.46
C ARG A 261 4.83 13.24 2.58
N ALA A 262 5.53 12.67 1.60
CA ALA A 262 5.03 11.53 0.84
C ALA A 262 6.00 10.35 0.99
N ILE A 263 5.45 9.14 1.06
CA ILE A 263 6.22 7.89 1.20
C ILE A 263 5.87 6.90 0.08
N VAL A 264 6.82 6.01 -0.19
CA VAL A 264 6.65 4.84 -1.06
C VAL A 264 7.46 3.67 -0.52
N LEU A 265 6.93 2.45 -0.59
CA LEU A 265 7.71 1.23 -0.32
C LEU A 265 8.34 0.77 -1.64
N SER A 266 9.63 1.03 -1.81
CA SER A 266 10.33 0.72 -3.07
C SER A 266 11.85 0.88 -2.93
N ASP A 267 12.59 0.03 -3.66
CA ASP A 267 14.04 0.15 -3.83
C ASP A 267 14.45 0.68 -5.22
N GLN A 268 13.46 1.14 -6.02
CA GLN A 268 13.76 1.62 -7.37
C GLN A 268 14.53 2.94 -7.34
N GLU A 269 15.64 3.00 -8.08
CA GLU A 269 16.44 4.23 -8.25
C GLU A 269 15.62 5.41 -8.79
N PHE A 270 14.51 5.13 -9.49
CA PHE A 270 13.58 6.15 -9.96
C PHE A 270 13.18 7.12 -8.85
N TYR A 271 12.81 6.63 -7.68
CA TYR A 271 12.39 7.48 -6.57
C TYR A 271 13.56 8.25 -5.93
N ILE A 272 14.76 7.66 -5.92
CA ILE A 272 15.97 8.36 -5.48
C ILE A 272 16.27 9.55 -6.42
N HIS A 273 16.13 9.35 -7.73
CA HIS A 273 16.28 10.43 -8.73
C HIS A 273 15.20 11.52 -8.61
N LEU A 274 14.04 11.21 -8.02
CA LEU A 274 13.04 12.20 -7.63
C LEU A 274 13.42 12.95 -6.32
N GLY A 275 14.57 12.66 -5.71
CA GLY A 275 15.03 13.27 -4.48
C GLY A 275 14.37 12.72 -3.22
N MET A 276 13.78 11.52 -3.29
CA MET A 276 13.37 10.78 -2.11
C MET A 276 14.58 10.21 -1.38
N THR A 277 14.46 10.11 -0.08
CA THR A 277 15.50 9.56 0.82
C THR A 277 14.92 8.44 1.66
N LYS A 278 15.77 7.54 2.12
CA LYS A 278 15.36 6.44 2.98
C LYS A 278 14.83 6.97 4.32
N SER A 279 13.60 6.58 4.67
CA SER A 279 12.96 6.81 5.97
C SER A 279 13.21 5.64 6.93
N SER A 280 12.99 4.42 6.43
CA SER A 280 13.19 3.20 7.21
C SER A 280 13.50 2.02 6.28
N GLU A 281 13.85 0.88 6.88
CA GLU A 281 14.02 -0.39 6.18
C GLU A 281 12.99 -1.39 6.67
N VAL A 282 12.53 -2.21 5.74
CA VAL A 282 11.59 -3.31 5.98
C VAL A 282 12.27 -4.61 5.62
N SER A 283 12.21 -5.59 6.49
CA SER A 283 12.77 -6.91 6.21
C SER A 283 11.68 -7.96 6.15
N THR A 284 11.85 -8.93 5.26
CA THR A 284 11.11 -10.18 5.30
C THR A 284 11.83 -11.14 6.24
N TRP A 285 11.14 -11.57 7.28
CA TRP A 285 11.60 -12.55 8.26
C TRP A 285 10.99 -13.89 7.94
N VAL A 286 11.81 -14.92 7.84
CA VAL A 286 11.38 -16.25 7.39
C VAL A 286 11.69 -17.29 8.44
N LYS A 287 10.73 -18.16 8.71
CA LYS A 287 10.90 -19.33 9.56
C LYS A 287 10.57 -20.58 8.77
N SER A 288 11.59 -21.39 8.50
CA SER A 288 11.39 -22.70 7.90
C SER A 288 10.67 -23.63 8.88
N SER A 289 9.68 -24.35 8.40
CA SER A 289 9.09 -25.47 9.15
C SER A 289 10.18 -26.55 9.32
N LYS A 290 10.32 -27.01 10.55
CA LYS A 290 11.17 -28.15 10.86
C LYS A 290 10.50 -29.44 10.40
#